data_7fbe1e583f75853b33c7820686d6d079
#
_entry.id   7fbe1e583f75853b33c7820686d6d079
#
_cell.length_a   1.000
_cell.length_b   1.000
_cell.length_c   1.000
_cell.angle_alpha   90.00
_cell.angle_beta   90.00
_cell.angle_gamma   90.00
#
_symmetry.space_group_name_H-M   'P 1'
#
loop_
_entity.id
_entity.type
_entity.pdbx_description
1 polymer ?
#
loop_
_entity_poly.entity_id
_entity_poly.type
_entity_poly.pdbx_seq_one_letter_code
_entity_poly.pdbx_strand_id
1 'polypeptide(L)'
;DANGVASFSNLVPDVYTLSTSWELTPAEYAALTGDNVVNEGAVVSGNINNQLIKSQETITLSTSLAINRSLVISKVYYAGSKDNKGKNYLAGQFIELYNQSDKTIDVAGLYIGLLESNATPAYTLDNLKEKFNDSIVVCKQVYRIPTNKPHELKPGESLVITNSAIDHTVNAPLERNLLTADYEAKDAQGKTQNNPDTPALELCFSSFAAISKMNLLQSGPCGIVIFRTNKDVKKFNQIYSYGKTKGSLWLA
;
A
#
# COMPACT_ATOMS: atom_id res chain seq x y z
N ASP A 1 29.89 -17.25 -9.97
CA ASP A 1 29.72 -18.17 -11.10
C ASP A 1 28.26 -18.59 -11.25
N ALA A 2 27.95 -19.39 -12.26
CA ALA A 2 26.57 -19.85 -12.55
C ALA A 2 25.97 -20.73 -11.44
N ASN A 3 26.77 -21.21 -10.48
CA ASN A 3 26.33 -22.02 -9.34
C ASN A 3 26.14 -21.18 -8.07
N GLY A 4 26.23 -19.87 -8.17
CA GLY A 4 26.12 -18.96 -7.02
C GLY A 4 27.36 -18.93 -6.13
N VAL A 5 28.52 -19.34 -6.62
CA VAL A 5 29.78 -19.37 -5.85
C VAL A 5 30.64 -18.16 -6.20
N ALA A 6 31.03 -17.41 -5.20
CA ALA A 6 32.06 -16.37 -5.27
C ALA A 6 33.29 -16.81 -4.48
N SER A 7 34.47 -16.66 -5.06
CA SER A 7 35.75 -17.03 -4.40
C SER A 7 36.61 -15.80 -4.21
N PHE A 8 37.11 -15.64 -3.00
CA PHE A 8 38.03 -14.60 -2.63
C PHE A 8 39.35 -15.21 -2.15
N SER A 9 40.46 -14.72 -2.66
CA SER A 9 41.80 -15.20 -2.28
C SER A 9 42.58 -14.11 -1.56
N ASN A 10 43.58 -14.54 -0.79
CA ASN A 10 44.51 -13.66 -0.07
C ASN A 10 43.82 -12.71 0.94
N LEU A 11 42.72 -13.16 1.57
CA LEU A 11 42.13 -12.42 2.67
C LEU A 11 42.99 -12.54 3.92
N VAL A 12 43.17 -11.44 4.62
CA VAL A 12 43.82 -11.43 5.94
C VAL A 12 42.86 -11.96 6.97
N PRO A 13 43.27 -12.81 7.94
CA PRO A 13 42.41 -13.20 9.03
C PRO A 13 41.81 -12.01 9.77
N ASP A 14 40.50 -11.83 9.67
CA ASP A 14 39.78 -10.70 10.26
C ASP A 14 38.27 -10.96 10.28
N VAL A 15 37.51 -9.99 10.81
CA VAL A 15 36.05 -9.98 10.80
C VAL A 15 35.53 -9.25 9.58
N TYR A 16 34.71 -9.93 8.79
CA TYR A 16 34.21 -9.42 7.53
C TYR A 16 32.67 -9.26 7.55
N THR A 17 32.18 -8.33 6.74
CA THR A 17 30.79 -8.30 6.31
C THR A 17 30.72 -8.88 4.89
N LEU A 18 29.93 -9.93 4.73
CA LEU A 18 29.67 -10.54 3.44
C LEU A 18 28.30 -10.07 2.94
N SER A 19 28.24 -9.53 1.74
CA SER A 19 26.98 -9.09 1.13
C SER A 19 26.92 -9.49 -0.34
N THR A 20 25.74 -9.78 -0.81
CA THR A 20 25.44 -9.97 -2.22
C THR A 20 24.15 -9.28 -2.58
N SER A 21 24.06 -8.77 -3.80
CA SER A 21 22.85 -8.17 -4.36
C SER A 21 22.83 -8.41 -5.87
N TRP A 22 21.69 -8.81 -6.39
CA TRP A 22 21.48 -9.07 -7.79
C TRP A 22 20.07 -8.63 -8.19
N GLU A 23 19.99 -7.75 -9.20
CA GLU A 23 18.73 -7.36 -9.82
C GLU A 23 18.30 -8.44 -10.81
N LEU A 24 17.08 -8.95 -10.62
CA LEU A 24 16.50 -9.94 -11.52
C LEU A 24 15.89 -9.26 -12.73
N THR A 25 16.15 -9.82 -13.90
CA THR A 25 15.35 -9.52 -15.10
C THR A 25 13.92 -10.08 -14.92
N PRO A 26 12.92 -9.56 -15.66
CA PRO A 26 11.56 -10.11 -15.63
C PRO A 26 11.49 -11.61 -15.92
N ALA A 27 12.36 -12.12 -16.81
CA ALA A 27 12.44 -13.54 -17.13
C ALA A 27 12.99 -14.39 -15.97
N GLU A 28 14.03 -13.91 -15.30
CA GLU A 28 14.61 -14.59 -14.12
C GLU A 28 13.63 -14.58 -12.94
N TYR A 29 12.92 -13.47 -12.75
CA TYR A 29 11.88 -13.38 -11.73
C TYR A 29 10.76 -14.39 -11.99
N ALA A 30 10.23 -14.44 -13.21
CA ALA A 30 9.20 -15.40 -13.59
C ALA A 30 9.65 -16.84 -13.43
N ALA A 31 10.91 -17.15 -13.76
CA ALA A 31 11.48 -18.48 -13.55
C ALA A 31 11.61 -18.84 -12.07
N LEU A 32 11.91 -17.86 -11.21
CA LEU A 32 12.09 -18.06 -9.77
C LEU A 32 10.76 -18.20 -9.01
N THR A 33 9.77 -17.38 -9.38
CA THR A 33 8.52 -17.24 -8.61
C THR A 33 7.30 -17.91 -9.26
N GLY A 34 7.36 -18.17 -10.56
CA GLY A 34 6.21 -18.58 -11.37
C GLY A 34 5.24 -17.42 -11.71
N ASP A 35 5.58 -16.20 -11.33
CA ASP A 35 4.75 -15.01 -11.54
C ASP A 35 5.28 -14.17 -12.72
N ASN A 36 4.40 -13.83 -13.66
CA ASN A 36 4.76 -13.06 -14.87
C ASN A 36 4.60 -11.53 -14.68
N VAL A 37 4.23 -11.07 -13.49
CA VAL A 37 3.93 -9.66 -13.24
C VAL A 37 5.10 -8.97 -12.56
N VAL A 38 6.14 -8.63 -13.31
CA VAL A 38 7.16 -7.70 -12.81
C VAL A 38 7.26 -6.49 -13.71
N ASN A 39 6.60 -5.44 -13.32
CA ASN A 39 6.84 -4.08 -13.82
C ASN A 39 7.83 -3.30 -12.97
N GLU A 40 8.33 -3.88 -11.89
CA GLU A 40 9.14 -3.23 -10.86
C GLU A 40 10.37 -4.08 -10.56
N GLY A 41 11.49 -3.48 -10.26
CA GLY A 41 12.74 -4.19 -10.02
C GLY A 41 12.60 -5.23 -8.89
N ALA A 42 13.03 -6.43 -9.15
CA ALA A 42 13.16 -7.48 -8.15
C ALA A 42 14.64 -7.68 -7.83
N VAL A 43 14.99 -7.69 -6.56
CA VAL A 43 16.38 -7.81 -6.08
C VAL A 43 16.47 -9.01 -5.17
N VAL A 44 17.42 -9.90 -5.47
CA VAL A 44 17.84 -10.94 -4.54
C VAL A 44 19.03 -10.39 -3.77
N SER A 45 18.96 -10.38 -2.46
CA SER A 45 20.04 -9.88 -1.61
C SER A 45 20.19 -10.70 -0.34
N GLY A 46 21.39 -10.69 0.21
CA GLY A 46 21.69 -11.29 1.48
C GLY A 46 22.93 -10.69 2.12
N ASN A 47 23.03 -10.76 3.43
CA ASN A 47 24.21 -10.31 4.13
C ASN A 47 24.49 -11.15 5.41
N ILE A 48 25.76 -11.24 5.77
CA ILE A 48 26.24 -11.74 7.07
C ILE A 48 27.19 -10.69 7.63
N ASN A 49 26.86 -10.18 8.80
CA ASN A 49 27.72 -9.24 9.51
C ASN A 49 28.62 -9.97 10.50
N ASN A 50 29.81 -9.42 10.74
CA ASN A 50 30.75 -9.89 11.75
C ASN A 50 31.19 -11.36 11.56
N GLN A 51 31.35 -11.81 10.32
CA GLN A 51 31.87 -13.13 10.01
C GLN A 51 33.38 -13.16 10.23
N LEU A 52 33.82 -13.94 11.21
CA LEU A 52 35.26 -14.15 11.47
C LEU A 52 35.81 -15.19 10.50
N ILE A 53 36.79 -14.79 9.68
CA ILE A 53 37.51 -15.65 8.72
C ILE A 53 38.96 -15.78 9.18
N LYS A 54 39.37 -17.00 9.50
CA LYS A 54 40.76 -17.31 9.98
C LYS A 54 41.52 -18.19 9.02
N SER A 55 40.84 -18.97 8.23
CA SER A 55 41.42 -19.95 7.32
C SER A 55 40.53 -20.16 6.10
N GLN A 56 40.94 -20.97 5.18
CA GLN A 56 40.11 -21.33 4.03
C GLN A 56 38.84 -22.05 4.50
N GLU A 57 37.71 -21.48 4.20
CA GLU A 57 36.38 -22.00 4.55
C GLU A 57 35.35 -21.65 3.48
N THR A 58 34.24 -22.39 3.48
CA THR A 58 33.07 -22.12 2.64
C THR A 58 31.96 -21.60 3.54
N ILE A 59 31.43 -20.43 3.23
CA ILE A 59 30.34 -19.79 3.96
C ILE A 59 29.11 -19.77 3.06
N THR A 60 27.99 -20.27 3.58
CA THR A 60 26.70 -20.18 2.87
C THR A 60 25.99 -18.90 3.27
N LEU A 61 25.73 -18.02 2.30
CA LEU A 61 24.97 -16.81 2.47
C LEU A 61 23.53 -17.05 2.03
N SER A 62 22.59 -16.99 2.97
CA SER A 62 21.18 -17.04 2.65
C SER A 62 20.72 -15.73 2.01
N THR A 63 19.98 -15.83 0.90
CA THR A 63 19.43 -14.69 0.20
C THR A 63 17.93 -14.65 0.29
N SER A 64 17.35 -13.45 0.21
CA SER A 64 15.91 -13.21 0.13
C SER A 64 15.57 -12.37 -1.09
N LEU A 65 14.40 -12.65 -1.67
CA LEU A 65 13.84 -11.87 -2.75
C LEU A 65 13.10 -10.66 -2.16
N ALA A 66 13.45 -9.45 -2.62
CA ALA A 66 12.72 -8.23 -2.37
C ALA A 66 12.23 -7.64 -3.68
N ILE A 67 10.98 -7.19 -3.71
CA ILE A 67 10.44 -6.43 -4.84
C ILE A 67 10.57 -4.96 -4.49
N ASN A 68 11.31 -4.23 -5.33
CA ASN A 68 11.48 -2.80 -5.16
C ASN A 68 10.25 -2.09 -5.73
N ARG A 69 9.26 -1.83 -4.88
CA ARG A 69 8.03 -1.15 -5.29
C ARG A 69 8.33 0.31 -5.61
N SER A 70 7.97 0.73 -6.81
CA SER A 70 8.19 2.11 -7.27
C SER A 70 7.31 3.10 -6.55
N LEU A 71 6.05 2.73 -6.32
CA LEU A 71 5.06 3.55 -5.61
C LEU A 71 4.74 2.91 -4.26
N VAL A 72 4.85 3.68 -3.19
CA VAL A 72 4.61 3.22 -1.82
C VAL A 72 3.62 4.11 -1.08
N ILE A 73 2.95 3.54 -0.07
CA ILE A 73 2.18 4.30 0.90
C ILE A 73 3.18 4.85 1.91
N SER A 74 3.45 6.15 1.85
CA SER A 74 4.45 6.80 2.71
C SER A 74 3.89 7.26 4.04
N LYS A 75 2.62 7.72 4.04
CA LYS A 75 1.96 8.20 5.26
C LYS A 75 0.48 7.81 5.29
N VAL A 76 0.00 7.51 6.49
CA VAL A 76 -1.42 7.32 6.76
C VAL A 76 -1.78 8.11 8.02
N TYR A 77 -2.53 9.19 7.86
CA TYR A 77 -3.04 9.96 8.97
C TYR A 77 -4.49 9.54 9.26
N TYR A 78 -4.69 8.65 10.21
CA TYR A 78 -5.97 8.02 10.52
C TYR A 78 -6.57 8.47 11.86
N ALA A 79 -5.73 8.88 12.81
CA ALA A 79 -6.17 9.13 14.18
C ALA A 79 -7.04 10.38 14.32
N GLY A 80 -6.80 11.38 13.45
CA GLY A 80 -7.40 12.70 13.62
C GLY A 80 -6.88 13.43 14.85
N SER A 81 -7.56 14.50 15.21
CA SER A 81 -7.22 15.32 16.38
C SER A 81 -8.47 15.70 17.18
N LYS A 82 -8.36 16.75 17.98
CA LYS A 82 -9.50 17.36 18.68
C LYS A 82 -9.87 18.68 18.01
N ASP A 83 -11.17 18.91 17.87
CA ASP A 83 -11.69 20.21 17.45
C ASP A 83 -11.58 21.25 18.59
N ASN A 84 -11.95 22.50 18.27
CA ASN A 84 -11.95 23.61 19.23
C ASN A 84 -12.89 23.41 20.44
N LYS A 85 -13.73 22.36 20.41
CA LYS A 85 -14.65 21.97 21.49
C LYS A 85 -14.21 20.68 22.19
N GLY A 86 -13.02 20.17 21.90
CA GLY A 86 -12.47 18.93 22.47
C GLY A 86 -13.08 17.63 21.93
N LYS A 87 -13.90 17.69 20.88
CA LYS A 87 -14.47 16.49 20.22
C LYS A 87 -13.48 15.92 19.20
N ASN A 88 -13.62 14.63 18.90
CA ASN A 88 -12.83 13.99 17.86
C ASN A 88 -13.12 14.61 16.48
N TYR A 89 -12.06 15.03 15.82
CA TYR A 89 -12.07 15.59 14.46
C TYR A 89 -11.36 14.64 13.50
N LEU A 90 -12.09 14.11 12.53
CA LEU A 90 -11.61 13.08 11.60
C LEU A 90 -11.63 13.51 10.14
N ALA A 91 -12.09 14.73 9.86
CA ALA A 91 -12.21 15.20 8.48
C ALA A 91 -10.85 15.37 7.79
N GLY A 92 -9.79 15.63 8.55
CA GLY A 92 -8.43 15.80 8.05
C GLY A 92 -7.66 14.50 7.82
N GLN A 93 -8.32 13.34 7.87
CA GLN A 93 -7.67 12.06 7.55
C GLN A 93 -7.19 12.01 6.10
N PHE A 94 -5.96 11.48 5.89
CA PHE A 94 -5.37 11.37 4.56
C PHE A 94 -4.44 10.16 4.41
N ILE A 95 -4.17 9.80 3.16
CA ILE A 95 -3.16 8.85 2.72
C ILE A 95 -2.19 9.60 1.80
N GLU A 96 -0.90 9.40 1.97
CA GLU A 96 0.12 9.90 1.07
C GLU A 96 0.79 8.72 0.34
N LEU A 97 0.82 8.80 -0.98
CA LEU A 97 1.61 7.91 -1.83
C LEU A 97 2.89 8.64 -2.24
N TYR A 98 3.97 7.91 -2.39
CA TYR A 98 5.28 8.45 -2.73
C TYR A 98 5.94 7.64 -3.82
N ASN A 99 6.43 8.31 -4.86
CA ASN A 99 7.24 7.70 -5.90
C ASN A 99 8.71 7.65 -5.46
N GLN A 100 9.15 6.47 -4.99
CA GLN A 100 10.54 6.27 -4.57
C GLN A 100 11.45 5.76 -5.69
N SER A 101 10.93 5.63 -6.91
CA SER A 101 11.71 5.18 -8.06
C SER A 101 12.41 6.36 -8.78
N ASP A 102 13.24 6.03 -9.73
CA ASP A 102 13.92 6.96 -10.65
C ASP A 102 13.11 7.28 -11.91
N LYS A 103 11.86 6.77 -12.00
CA LYS A 103 10.98 6.92 -13.16
C LYS A 103 9.70 7.67 -12.81
N THR A 104 9.17 8.41 -13.78
CA THR A 104 7.84 8.98 -13.69
C THR A 104 6.79 7.88 -13.75
N ILE A 105 5.80 7.92 -12.85
CA ILE A 105 4.72 6.95 -12.74
C ILE A 105 3.40 7.66 -13.03
N ASP A 106 2.63 7.19 -14.01
CA ASP A 106 1.23 7.63 -14.15
C ASP A 106 0.38 6.88 -13.13
N VAL A 107 -0.21 7.62 -12.19
CA VAL A 107 -1.08 7.06 -11.13
C VAL A 107 -2.55 7.01 -11.53
N ALA A 108 -2.94 7.50 -12.71
CA ALA A 108 -4.32 7.37 -13.18
C ALA A 108 -4.75 5.90 -13.22
N GLY A 109 -5.96 5.62 -12.76
CA GLY A 109 -6.50 4.27 -12.69
C GLY A 109 -5.96 3.40 -11.54
N LEU A 110 -5.08 3.91 -10.68
CA LEU A 110 -4.64 3.20 -9.48
C LEU A 110 -5.81 3.01 -8.52
N TYR A 111 -5.95 1.81 -8.01
CA TYR A 111 -6.93 1.50 -6.97
C TYR A 111 -6.33 1.60 -5.58
N ILE A 112 -7.14 2.06 -4.63
CA ILE A 112 -6.84 2.15 -3.21
C ILE A 112 -7.90 1.32 -2.47
N GLY A 113 -7.49 0.20 -1.87
CA GLY A 113 -8.35 -0.67 -1.08
C GLY A 113 -8.15 -0.44 0.42
N LEU A 114 -9.24 -0.21 1.15
CA LEU A 114 -9.24 -0.20 2.60
C LEU A 114 -9.67 -1.58 3.09
N LEU A 115 -8.80 -2.26 3.83
CA LEU A 115 -9.02 -3.64 4.22
C LEU A 115 -10.07 -3.79 5.33
N GLU A 116 -10.75 -4.93 5.34
CA GLU A 116 -11.63 -5.31 6.43
C GLU A 116 -10.81 -5.73 7.66
N SER A 117 -11.40 -5.63 8.84
CA SER A 117 -10.75 -6.03 10.08
C SER A 117 -11.11 -7.46 10.46
N ASN A 118 -10.25 -8.13 11.24
CA ASN A 118 -10.51 -9.45 11.80
C ASN A 118 -11.64 -9.49 12.84
N ALA A 119 -12.14 -8.33 13.27
CA ALA A 119 -13.19 -8.25 14.30
C ALA A 119 -14.60 -8.61 13.81
N THR A 120 -14.74 -9.08 12.58
CA THR A 120 -16.06 -9.43 12.01
C THR A 120 -16.40 -10.88 12.30
N PRO A 121 -17.49 -11.17 13.05
CA PRO A 121 -17.74 -12.51 13.62
C PRO A 121 -18.09 -13.60 12.62
N ALA A 122 -18.50 -13.28 11.40
CA ALA A 122 -19.02 -14.27 10.45
C ALA A 122 -17.95 -15.03 9.66
N TYR A 123 -16.73 -14.52 9.65
CA TYR A 123 -15.57 -15.21 9.06
C TYR A 123 -14.32 -14.70 9.74
N THR A 124 -13.29 -15.52 9.77
CA THR A 124 -11.96 -15.09 10.14
C THR A 124 -11.15 -14.89 8.87
N LEU A 125 -10.32 -13.86 8.81
CA LEU A 125 -9.42 -13.67 7.66
C LEU A 125 -8.47 -14.85 7.51
N ASP A 126 -8.11 -15.50 8.61
CA ASP A 126 -7.26 -16.69 8.61
C ASP A 126 -7.90 -17.85 7.85
N ASN A 127 -9.20 -18.12 8.06
CA ASN A 127 -9.92 -19.15 7.29
C ASN A 127 -9.99 -18.83 5.79
N LEU A 128 -10.09 -17.55 5.43
CA LEU A 128 -10.07 -17.15 4.02
C LEU A 128 -8.66 -17.27 3.42
N LYS A 129 -7.63 -16.94 4.17
CA LYS A 129 -6.25 -17.10 3.76
C LYS A 129 -5.91 -18.57 3.52
N GLU A 130 -6.29 -19.46 4.43
CA GLU A 130 -6.14 -20.90 4.26
C GLU A 130 -6.82 -21.40 3.00
N LYS A 131 -8.10 -20.99 2.79
CA LYS A 131 -8.88 -21.39 1.61
C LYS A 131 -8.28 -20.91 0.28
N PHE A 132 -7.68 -19.73 0.25
CA PHE A 132 -7.14 -19.10 -0.94
C PHE A 132 -5.61 -18.99 -0.95
N ASN A 133 -4.95 -19.74 -0.09
CA ASN A 133 -3.50 -19.87 -0.03
C ASN A 133 -2.76 -18.53 0.09
N ASP A 134 -3.24 -17.65 0.97
CA ASP A 134 -2.72 -16.29 1.20
C ASP A 134 -2.73 -15.34 0.00
N SER A 135 -3.41 -15.71 -1.09
CA SER A 135 -3.42 -14.92 -2.34
C SER A 135 -4.47 -13.83 -2.40
N ILE A 136 -5.21 -13.59 -1.32
CA ILE A 136 -6.32 -12.63 -1.30
C ILE A 136 -6.18 -11.57 -0.20
N VAL A 137 -6.81 -10.42 -0.46
CA VAL A 137 -7.13 -9.42 0.56
C VAL A 137 -8.63 -9.13 0.54
N VAL A 138 -9.18 -8.79 1.71
CA VAL A 138 -10.61 -8.46 1.85
C VAL A 138 -10.75 -6.97 2.08
N CYS A 139 -11.39 -6.29 1.14
CA CYS A 139 -11.58 -4.85 1.20
C CYS A 139 -13.00 -4.48 1.64
N LYS A 140 -13.13 -3.55 2.57
CA LYS A 140 -14.39 -2.91 2.94
C LYS A 140 -14.76 -1.74 2.05
N GLN A 141 -13.78 -1.08 1.46
CA GLN A 141 -13.95 -0.01 0.47
C GLN A 141 -12.84 -0.08 -0.57
N VAL A 142 -13.18 0.28 -1.82
CA VAL A 142 -12.23 0.42 -2.91
C VAL A 142 -12.51 1.72 -3.65
N TYR A 143 -11.49 2.54 -3.75
CA TYR A 143 -11.47 3.77 -4.54
C TYR A 143 -10.55 3.61 -5.74
N ARG A 144 -10.72 4.48 -6.74
CA ARG A 144 -9.85 4.57 -7.90
C ARG A 144 -9.49 6.02 -8.19
N ILE A 145 -8.24 6.28 -8.54
CA ILE A 145 -7.84 7.55 -9.13
C ILE A 145 -8.48 7.65 -10.52
N PRO A 146 -9.16 8.76 -10.86
CA PRO A 146 -9.82 8.92 -12.15
C PRO A 146 -8.88 8.69 -13.34
N THR A 147 -9.44 8.18 -14.45
CA THR A 147 -8.70 7.88 -15.68
C THR A 147 -8.93 8.90 -16.80
N ASN A 148 -9.69 9.95 -16.52
CA ASN A 148 -10.05 10.96 -17.52
C ASN A 148 -8.87 11.82 -18.02
N LYS A 149 -7.76 11.82 -17.28
CA LYS A 149 -6.47 12.42 -17.66
C LYS A 149 -5.33 11.68 -16.98
N PRO A 150 -4.14 11.63 -17.57
CA PRO A 150 -2.93 11.17 -16.89
C PRO A 150 -2.64 12.01 -15.65
N HIS A 151 -2.07 11.38 -14.62
CA HIS A 151 -1.50 12.07 -13.47
C HIS A 151 -0.09 11.50 -13.23
N GLU A 152 0.87 12.20 -13.77
CA GLU A 152 2.28 11.81 -13.68
C GLU A 152 2.87 12.25 -12.34
N LEU A 153 3.41 11.29 -11.60
CA LEU A 153 4.13 11.48 -10.35
C LEU A 153 5.62 11.25 -10.62
N LYS A 154 6.42 12.31 -10.60
CA LYS A 154 7.86 12.23 -10.87
C LYS A 154 8.62 11.56 -9.73
N PRO A 155 9.89 11.16 -9.96
CA PRO A 155 10.76 10.68 -8.90
C PRO A 155 10.82 11.64 -7.71
N GLY A 156 10.60 11.11 -6.50
CA GLY A 156 10.61 11.90 -5.27
C GLY A 156 9.34 12.71 -4.99
N GLU A 157 8.34 12.69 -5.86
CA GLU A 157 7.06 13.37 -5.62
C GLU A 157 6.09 12.52 -4.80
N SER A 158 5.24 13.20 -4.04
CA SER A 158 4.14 12.63 -3.27
C SER A 158 2.79 13.02 -3.85
N LEU A 159 1.80 12.17 -3.64
CA LEU A 159 0.40 12.40 -3.96
C LEU A 159 -0.42 12.24 -2.69
N VAL A 160 -1.24 13.24 -2.38
CA VAL A 160 -2.07 13.28 -1.17
C VAL A 160 -3.54 13.04 -1.51
N ILE A 161 -4.12 12.06 -0.84
CA ILE A 161 -5.53 11.66 -0.95
C ILE A 161 -6.19 11.91 0.40
N THR A 162 -7.21 12.74 0.47
CA THR A 162 -7.85 13.11 1.74
C THR A 162 -9.35 12.84 1.74
N ASN A 163 -9.95 12.86 2.94
CA ASN A 163 -11.39 12.84 3.12
C ASN A 163 -12.05 14.20 2.85
N SER A 164 -11.29 15.29 3.02
CA SER A 164 -11.76 16.65 2.82
C SER A 164 -10.56 17.55 2.54
N ALA A 165 -10.52 18.16 1.36
CA ALA A 165 -9.38 18.95 0.89
C ALA A 165 -9.55 20.44 1.26
N ILE A 166 -9.66 20.73 2.55
CA ILE A 166 -9.82 22.09 3.08
C ILE A 166 -8.69 22.44 4.05
N ASP A 167 -8.66 23.66 4.52
CA ASP A 167 -7.83 24.02 5.66
C ASP A 167 -8.51 23.59 6.96
N HIS A 168 -8.02 22.48 7.53
CA HIS A 168 -8.56 21.92 8.77
C HIS A 168 -8.09 22.66 10.03
N THR A 169 -7.05 23.49 9.94
CA THR A 169 -6.51 24.22 11.10
C THR A 169 -7.50 25.17 11.72
N VAL A 170 -8.45 25.68 10.92
CA VAL A 170 -9.53 26.55 11.39
C VAL A 170 -10.54 25.86 12.30
N ASN A 171 -10.69 24.55 12.13
CA ASN A 171 -11.62 23.72 12.92
C ASN A 171 -10.94 22.99 14.07
N ALA A 172 -9.67 22.62 13.89
CA ALA A 172 -8.90 21.83 14.84
C ALA A 172 -7.41 22.26 14.76
N PRO A 173 -6.87 22.92 15.80
CA PRO A 173 -5.55 23.57 15.69
C PRO A 173 -4.36 22.65 15.44
N LEU A 174 -4.50 21.34 15.70
CA LEU A 174 -3.46 20.33 15.48
C LEU A 174 -3.55 19.67 14.09
N GLU A 175 -4.55 20.03 13.32
CA GLU A 175 -4.74 19.50 11.97
C GLU A 175 -3.81 20.17 10.94
N ARG A 176 -3.98 19.78 9.68
CA ARG A 176 -3.21 20.26 8.54
C ARG A 176 -4.08 21.07 7.58
N ASN A 177 -3.44 21.97 6.85
CA ASN A 177 -4.03 22.56 5.66
C ASN A 177 -3.89 21.56 4.51
N LEU A 178 -5.02 21.06 3.98
CA LEU A 178 -5.09 20.09 2.89
C LEU A 178 -5.69 20.68 1.60
N LEU A 179 -5.72 22.01 1.45
CA LEU A 179 -6.22 22.69 0.25
C LEU A 179 -5.50 22.27 -1.03
N THR A 180 -4.24 21.82 -0.92
CA THR A 180 -3.43 21.38 -2.05
C THR A 180 -3.41 19.85 -2.23
N ALA A 181 -4.31 19.11 -1.57
CA ALA A 181 -4.42 17.67 -1.79
C ALA A 181 -4.83 17.38 -3.24
N ASP A 182 -4.27 16.30 -3.79
CA ASP A 182 -4.45 15.93 -5.20
C ASP A 182 -5.83 15.35 -5.47
N TYR A 183 -6.36 14.58 -4.51
CA TYR A 183 -7.67 13.94 -4.62
C TYR A 183 -8.43 13.96 -3.30
N GLU A 184 -9.75 13.99 -3.43
CA GLU A 184 -10.67 13.97 -2.30
C GLU A 184 -11.67 12.80 -2.43
N ALA A 185 -11.83 12.03 -1.35
CA ALA A 185 -12.94 11.09 -1.25
C ALA A 185 -14.21 11.84 -0.83
N LYS A 186 -14.86 12.48 -1.79
CA LYS A 186 -15.96 13.42 -1.54
C LYS A 186 -17.12 12.76 -0.80
N ASP A 187 -17.56 13.42 0.25
CA ASP A 187 -18.71 12.98 1.03
C ASP A 187 -20.02 13.36 0.33
N ALA A 188 -20.60 12.41 -0.38
CA ALA A 188 -21.89 12.56 -1.05
C ALA A 188 -23.07 12.84 -0.09
N GLN A 189 -22.90 12.58 1.23
CA GLN A 189 -23.92 12.80 2.24
C GLN A 189 -23.84 14.20 2.87
N GLY A 190 -22.82 14.99 2.52
CA GLY A 190 -22.65 16.37 3.03
C GLY A 190 -22.30 16.47 4.51
N LYS A 191 -21.88 15.38 5.16
CA LYS A 191 -21.45 15.41 6.57
C LYS A 191 -20.07 16.00 6.77
N THR A 192 -19.29 16.06 5.71
CA THR A 192 -17.94 16.62 5.66
C THR A 192 -17.91 17.64 4.52
N GLN A 193 -17.27 18.78 4.74
CA GLN A 193 -17.13 19.79 3.71
C GLN A 193 -16.24 19.28 2.58
N ASN A 194 -16.73 19.33 1.35
CA ASN A 194 -15.97 19.01 0.15
C ASN A 194 -15.36 20.29 -0.45
N ASN A 195 -14.17 20.16 -1.04
CA ASN A 195 -13.57 21.21 -1.85
C ASN A 195 -14.01 21.03 -3.32
N PRO A 196 -14.71 22.01 -3.92
CA PRO A 196 -15.16 21.88 -5.32
C PRO A 196 -14.01 21.80 -6.32
N ASP A 197 -12.85 22.39 -6.00
CA ASP A 197 -11.70 22.49 -6.90
C ASP A 197 -10.82 21.23 -6.89
N THR A 198 -10.90 20.42 -5.85
CA THR A 198 -10.13 19.17 -5.75
C THR A 198 -10.83 18.03 -6.50
N PRO A 199 -10.13 17.30 -7.39
CA PRO A 199 -10.69 16.16 -8.09
C PRO A 199 -11.21 15.08 -7.12
N ALA A 200 -12.36 14.49 -7.44
CA ALA A 200 -12.94 13.41 -6.67
C ALA A 200 -12.28 12.06 -7.01
N LEU A 201 -12.04 11.22 -6.01
CA LEU A 201 -11.84 9.78 -6.23
C LEU A 201 -13.14 9.13 -6.71
N GLU A 202 -13.00 8.08 -7.50
CA GLU A 202 -14.13 7.20 -7.85
C GLU A 202 -14.33 6.15 -6.76
N LEU A 203 -15.49 6.15 -6.10
CA LEU A 203 -15.86 5.07 -5.18
C LEU A 203 -16.35 3.86 -5.97
N CYS A 204 -15.51 2.84 -6.10
CA CYS A 204 -15.80 1.63 -6.86
C CYS A 204 -16.61 0.61 -6.05
N PHE A 205 -16.32 0.49 -4.75
CA PHE A 205 -17.00 -0.43 -3.84
C PHE A 205 -17.02 0.12 -2.41
N SER A 206 -18.15 -0.11 -1.71
CA SER A 206 -18.24 0.11 -0.27
C SER A 206 -19.18 -0.93 0.35
N SER A 207 -18.74 -1.59 1.42
CA SER A 207 -19.59 -2.46 2.23
C SER A 207 -20.54 -1.68 3.14
N PHE A 208 -20.39 -0.36 3.21
CA PHE A 208 -21.20 0.54 4.02
C PHE A 208 -22.09 1.41 3.13
N ALA A 209 -23.40 1.25 3.19
CA ALA A 209 -24.32 2.07 2.40
C ALA A 209 -24.28 3.56 2.79
N ALA A 210 -23.90 3.86 4.02
CA ALA A 210 -23.96 5.20 4.60
C ALA A 210 -22.61 5.94 4.66
N ILE A 211 -21.52 5.35 4.17
CA ILE A 211 -20.19 5.95 4.23
C ILE A 211 -19.64 6.07 2.81
N SER A 212 -19.53 7.29 2.32
CA SER A 212 -18.96 7.61 1.00
C SER A 212 -17.49 8.01 1.07
N LYS A 213 -17.03 8.56 2.19
CA LYS A 213 -15.63 8.90 2.43
C LYS A 213 -14.81 7.69 2.89
N MET A 214 -13.49 7.80 2.85
CA MET A 214 -12.59 6.76 3.34
C MET A 214 -12.81 6.48 4.83
N ASN A 215 -13.06 5.23 5.17
CA ASN A 215 -13.25 4.80 6.56
C ASN A 215 -11.93 4.30 7.17
N LEU A 216 -11.05 5.22 7.51
CA LEU A 216 -9.72 4.99 8.08
C LEU A 216 -9.77 4.80 9.62
N LEU A 217 -10.67 4.11 10.16
CA LEU A 217 -10.86 3.78 11.59
C LEU A 217 -9.91 4.46 12.59
N GLN A 218 -10.42 5.38 13.39
CA GLN A 218 -9.64 6.16 14.37
C GLN A 218 -9.00 5.28 15.48
N SER A 219 -9.68 4.23 15.89
CA SER A 219 -9.27 3.38 17.02
C SER A 219 -8.28 2.27 16.67
N GLY A 220 -7.89 2.20 15.41
CA GLY A 220 -6.95 1.23 14.87
C GLY A 220 -7.05 1.26 13.35
N PRO A 221 -5.97 1.61 12.66
CA PRO A 221 -6.02 1.73 11.21
C PRO A 221 -6.37 0.38 10.58
N CYS A 222 -7.21 0.43 9.56
CA CYS A 222 -7.31 -0.71 8.66
C CYS A 222 -6.05 -0.80 7.80
N GLY A 223 -5.69 -1.99 7.35
CA GLY A 223 -4.69 -2.13 6.30
C GLY A 223 -5.14 -1.38 5.04
N ILE A 224 -4.18 -0.93 4.26
CA ILE A 224 -4.40 -0.26 2.98
C ILE A 224 -3.60 -0.98 1.94
N VAL A 225 -4.20 -1.22 0.78
CA VAL A 225 -3.54 -1.78 -0.39
C VAL A 225 -3.70 -0.84 -1.57
N ILE A 226 -2.64 -0.68 -2.35
CA ILE A 226 -2.69 -0.05 -3.67
C ILE A 226 -2.44 -1.11 -4.73
N PHE A 227 -3.21 -1.08 -5.82
CA PHE A 227 -3.10 -2.09 -6.86
C PHE A 227 -3.61 -1.59 -8.21
N ARG A 228 -3.26 -2.33 -9.27
CA ARG A 228 -3.82 -2.16 -10.62
C ARG A 228 -4.46 -3.45 -11.07
N THR A 229 -5.53 -3.34 -11.83
CA THR A 229 -6.19 -4.49 -12.43
C THR A 229 -6.91 -4.08 -13.72
N ASN A 230 -6.96 -4.99 -14.68
CA ASN A 230 -7.78 -4.87 -15.89
C ASN A 230 -9.22 -5.39 -15.68
N LYS A 231 -9.47 -6.02 -14.54
CA LYS A 231 -10.79 -6.57 -14.20
C LYS A 231 -11.67 -5.49 -13.57
N ASP A 232 -12.97 -5.57 -13.83
CA ASP A 232 -13.94 -4.73 -13.15
C ASP A 232 -14.08 -5.18 -11.68
N VAL A 233 -13.62 -4.35 -10.75
CA VAL A 233 -13.65 -4.66 -9.32
C VAL A 233 -15.07 -4.90 -8.78
N LYS A 234 -16.10 -4.35 -9.44
CA LYS A 234 -17.51 -4.56 -9.07
C LYS A 234 -17.97 -6.01 -9.31
N LYS A 235 -17.24 -6.74 -10.16
CA LYS A 235 -17.48 -8.16 -10.47
C LYS A 235 -16.66 -9.11 -9.62
N PHE A 236 -15.82 -8.60 -8.72
CA PHE A 236 -15.08 -9.45 -7.79
C PHE A 236 -16.04 -10.13 -6.80
N ASN A 237 -15.64 -11.31 -6.34
CA ASN A 237 -16.41 -12.06 -5.36
C ASN A 237 -16.58 -11.24 -4.07
N GLN A 238 -17.77 -11.35 -3.48
CA GLN A 238 -18.10 -10.72 -2.22
C GLN A 238 -18.34 -11.77 -1.15
N ILE A 239 -17.85 -11.50 0.05
CA ILE A 239 -18.14 -12.29 1.25
C ILE A 239 -19.04 -11.47 2.17
N TYR A 240 -20.01 -12.13 2.78
CA TYR A 240 -20.93 -11.48 3.69
C TYR A 240 -20.46 -11.69 5.13
N SER A 241 -20.34 -10.59 5.87
CA SER A 241 -20.13 -10.63 7.29
C SER A 241 -21.45 -10.74 8.03
N TYR A 242 -21.43 -11.35 9.21
CA TYR A 242 -22.63 -11.58 10.01
C TYR A 242 -23.44 -10.30 10.26
N GLY A 243 -24.74 -10.37 10.00
CA GLY A 243 -25.67 -9.25 10.19
C GLY A 243 -25.59 -8.12 9.17
N LYS A 244 -24.76 -8.24 8.14
CA LYS A 244 -24.64 -7.23 7.07
C LYS A 244 -25.33 -7.72 5.79
N THR A 245 -25.99 -6.79 5.10
CA THR A 245 -26.62 -7.06 3.79
C THR A 245 -25.66 -6.96 2.62
N LYS A 246 -24.50 -6.34 2.82
CA LYS A 246 -23.41 -6.24 1.84
C LYS A 246 -22.17 -6.94 2.35
N GLY A 247 -21.53 -7.68 1.47
CA GLY A 247 -20.24 -8.28 1.73
C GLY A 247 -19.10 -7.29 1.59
N SER A 248 -17.94 -7.69 2.06
CA SER A 248 -16.68 -7.03 1.73
C SER A 248 -16.12 -7.60 0.44
N LEU A 249 -15.50 -6.75 -0.38
CA LEU A 249 -14.85 -7.16 -1.61
C LEU A 249 -13.53 -7.87 -1.27
N TRP A 250 -13.22 -8.95 -1.95
CA TRP A 250 -11.87 -9.51 -1.96
C TRP A 250 -11.22 -9.38 -3.33
N LEU A 251 -9.88 -9.34 -3.31
CA LEU A 251 -9.03 -9.35 -4.49
C LEU A 251 -8.29 -10.69 -4.49
N ALA A 252 -8.26 -11.36 -5.62
CA ALA A 252 -7.52 -12.61 -5.82
C ALA A 252 -6.47 -12.44 -6.90
#